data_b8dc6b9c712e207cbaaa632fe28c1744
#
_entry.id   b8dc6b9c712e207cbaaa632fe28c1744
#
_cell.length_a   1.000
_cell.length_b   1.000
_cell.length_c   1.000
_cell.angle_alpha   90.00
_cell.angle_beta   90.00
_cell.angle_gamma   90.00
#
_symmetry.space_group_name_H-M   'P 1'
#
loop_
_entity.id
_entity.type
_entity.pdbx_description
1 polymer ?
#
loop_
_entity_poly.entity_id
_entity_poly.type
_entity_poly.pdbx_seq_one_letter_code
_entity_poly.pdbx_strand_id
1 'polypeptide(L)'
;MDAAVASAPIETIGNILTQTDKILEEIKPDAILIYGDTNSGLSVIAAKRRKIPIFHMEAGNRCFDERVPEEINRKIIDHTADINFALTERAKEYLVAEGISGDRVMVSGSHMEEVLEFYAPQIAESDILNRLSLTANKYFILSLHREENVDRPERIRELAGLVNALSEKFKCKVIVSTHPRTRVRLEAQGLQDNDVFMPPFGFFDYIALQKNAKCVISDSGTISEESNLLGFPAVTVRDAHERPEIMDAGGLVMVPLKTDKIINAIEVVTKLSIKNIDPVLDYRGGQVSRKILYSVMSYIDLVNRETWRKRQ
;
A
#
# COMPACT_ATOMS: atom_id res chain seq x y z
N MET A 1 -20.12 -5.77 5.07
CA MET A 1 -20.34 -6.85 4.09
C MET A 1 -19.46 -8.03 4.48
N ASP A 2 -20.03 -9.19 4.80
CA ASP A 2 -19.26 -10.41 5.10
C ASP A 2 -18.94 -11.19 3.82
N ALA A 3 -18.42 -10.51 2.81
CA ALA A 3 -18.08 -11.12 1.53
C ALA A 3 -16.86 -12.05 1.62
N ALA A 4 -16.08 -11.96 2.71
CA ALA A 4 -14.85 -12.72 2.94
C ALA A 4 -15.06 -14.13 3.53
N VAL A 5 -16.29 -14.59 3.70
CA VAL A 5 -16.59 -15.93 4.25
C VAL A 5 -16.44 -17.03 3.18
N ALA A 6 -16.13 -16.67 1.95
CA ALA A 6 -16.02 -17.60 0.83
C ALA A 6 -14.71 -18.42 0.87
N SER A 7 -14.78 -19.68 0.49
CA SER A 7 -13.65 -20.61 0.48
C SER A 7 -12.66 -20.41 -0.67
N ALA A 8 -13.06 -19.64 -1.71
CA ALA A 8 -12.25 -19.39 -2.88
C ALA A 8 -12.28 -17.90 -3.28
N PRO A 9 -11.17 -17.32 -3.82
CA PRO A 9 -11.11 -15.93 -4.24
C PRO A 9 -12.21 -15.55 -5.24
N ILE A 10 -12.53 -16.42 -6.19
CA ILE A 10 -13.56 -16.15 -7.21
C ILE A 10 -14.97 -16.07 -6.61
N GLU A 11 -15.25 -16.88 -5.58
CA GLU A 11 -16.51 -16.84 -4.85
C GLU A 11 -16.64 -15.52 -4.07
N THR A 12 -15.55 -15.07 -3.44
CA THR A 12 -15.48 -13.77 -2.78
C THR A 12 -15.80 -12.64 -3.77
N ILE A 13 -15.22 -12.66 -4.97
CA ILE A 13 -15.49 -11.68 -6.02
C ILE A 13 -16.98 -11.73 -6.42
N GLY A 14 -17.53 -12.92 -6.66
CA GLY A 14 -18.95 -13.08 -6.98
C GLY A 14 -19.89 -12.49 -5.90
N ASN A 15 -19.57 -12.73 -4.64
CA ASN A 15 -20.29 -12.18 -3.50
C ASN A 15 -20.21 -10.64 -3.45
N ILE A 16 -19.00 -10.07 -3.66
CA ILE A 16 -18.80 -8.62 -3.72
C ILE A 16 -19.71 -8.01 -4.80
N LEU A 17 -19.69 -8.53 -6.02
CA LEU A 17 -20.50 -8.03 -7.11
C LEU A 17 -21.99 -8.06 -6.78
N THR A 18 -22.47 -9.21 -6.29
CA THR A 18 -23.91 -9.40 -5.98
C THR A 18 -24.38 -8.52 -4.83
N GLN A 19 -23.59 -8.41 -3.76
CA GLN A 19 -23.93 -7.59 -2.60
C GLN A 19 -23.86 -6.10 -2.94
N THR A 20 -22.84 -5.68 -3.68
CA THR A 20 -22.70 -4.30 -4.12
C THR A 20 -23.89 -3.90 -5.00
N ASP A 21 -24.31 -4.76 -5.94
CA ASP A 21 -25.46 -4.45 -6.82
C ASP A 21 -26.72 -4.16 -6.01
N LYS A 22 -27.02 -4.97 -4.97
CA LYS A 22 -28.15 -4.77 -4.07
C LYS A 22 -28.07 -3.44 -3.31
N ILE A 23 -26.88 -3.12 -2.77
CA ILE A 23 -26.65 -1.88 -2.02
C ILE A 23 -26.82 -0.66 -2.93
N LEU A 24 -26.27 -0.71 -4.14
CA LEU A 24 -26.41 0.38 -5.11
C LEU A 24 -27.85 0.57 -5.59
N GLU A 25 -28.65 -0.50 -5.63
CA GLU A 25 -30.10 -0.40 -5.92
C GLU A 25 -30.87 0.29 -4.81
N GLU A 26 -30.51 0.02 -3.57
CA GLU A 26 -31.14 0.60 -2.38
C GLU A 26 -30.75 2.07 -2.18
N ILE A 27 -29.42 2.36 -2.19
CA ILE A 27 -28.88 3.69 -1.87
C ILE A 27 -29.03 4.66 -3.04
N LYS A 28 -28.88 4.18 -4.28
CA LYS A 28 -28.91 4.99 -5.52
C LYS A 28 -27.97 6.20 -5.46
N PRO A 29 -26.67 6.00 -5.20
CA PRO A 29 -25.74 7.11 -5.04
C PRO A 29 -25.51 7.83 -6.37
N ASP A 30 -25.17 9.12 -6.31
CA ASP A 30 -24.82 9.93 -7.48
C ASP A 30 -23.47 9.54 -8.09
N ALA A 31 -22.56 8.98 -7.29
CA ALA A 31 -21.25 8.49 -7.69
C ALA A 31 -20.72 7.43 -6.72
N ILE A 32 -19.70 6.69 -7.15
CA ILE A 32 -18.91 5.80 -6.30
C ILE A 32 -17.44 6.21 -6.38
N LEU A 33 -16.78 6.26 -5.23
CA LEU A 33 -15.33 6.44 -5.12
C LEU A 33 -14.71 5.12 -4.68
N ILE A 34 -13.80 4.60 -5.50
CA ILE A 34 -13.01 3.40 -5.22
C ILE A 34 -11.60 3.83 -4.83
N TYR A 35 -11.04 3.17 -3.81
CA TYR A 35 -9.66 3.38 -3.39
C TYR A 35 -8.89 2.06 -3.42
N GLY A 36 -7.81 2.03 -4.22
CA GLY A 36 -6.93 0.87 -4.36
C GLY A 36 -7.49 -0.24 -5.25
N ASP A 37 -6.90 -1.43 -5.15
CA ASP A 37 -6.99 -2.50 -6.15
C ASP A 37 -7.32 -3.88 -5.57
N THR A 38 -7.82 -3.95 -4.35
CA THR A 38 -8.26 -5.21 -3.76
C THR A 38 -9.50 -5.76 -4.47
N ASN A 39 -9.89 -7.01 -4.20
CA ASN A 39 -11.08 -7.63 -4.79
C ASN A 39 -12.35 -6.79 -4.60
N SER A 40 -12.45 -6.00 -3.51
CA SER A 40 -13.58 -5.09 -3.28
C SER A 40 -13.69 -3.97 -4.32
N GLY A 41 -12.58 -3.57 -4.93
CA GLY A 41 -12.55 -2.60 -6.02
C GLY A 41 -13.28 -3.09 -7.28
N LEU A 42 -13.41 -4.41 -7.47
CA LEU A 42 -14.18 -4.98 -8.59
C LEU A 42 -15.69 -4.66 -8.52
N SER A 43 -16.16 -4.08 -7.41
CA SER A 43 -17.50 -3.46 -7.29
C SER A 43 -17.79 -2.43 -8.37
N VAL A 44 -16.77 -1.87 -9.03
CA VAL A 44 -16.90 -0.99 -10.21
C VAL A 44 -17.75 -1.62 -11.31
N ILE A 45 -17.73 -2.96 -11.46
CA ILE A 45 -18.52 -3.65 -12.49
C ILE A 45 -20.02 -3.47 -12.21
N ALA A 46 -20.46 -3.64 -10.96
CA ALA A 46 -21.85 -3.42 -10.56
C ALA A 46 -22.25 -1.95 -10.76
N ALA A 47 -21.41 -1.01 -10.32
CA ALA A 47 -21.66 0.43 -10.50
C ALA A 47 -21.76 0.83 -11.99
N LYS A 48 -20.87 0.30 -12.84
CA LYS A 48 -20.89 0.56 -14.29
C LYS A 48 -22.17 0.04 -14.92
N ARG A 49 -22.64 -1.15 -14.56
CA ARG A 49 -23.92 -1.72 -15.07
C ARG A 49 -25.13 -0.89 -14.66
N ARG A 50 -25.05 -0.21 -13.51
CA ARG A 50 -26.11 0.71 -13.02
C ARG A 50 -25.97 2.14 -13.54
N LYS A 51 -24.97 2.42 -14.39
CA LYS A 51 -24.67 3.76 -14.94
C LYS A 51 -24.42 4.81 -13.84
N ILE A 52 -23.74 4.41 -12.78
CA ILE A 52 -23.29 5.29 -11.70
C ILE A 52 -21.88 5.76 -12.07
N PRO A 53 -21.59 7.07 -12.04
CA PRO A 53 -20.25 7.61 -12.22
C PRO A 53 -19.23 7.00 -11.25
N ILE A 54 -18.08 6.58 -11.78
CA ILE A 54 -17.03 5.88 -11.02
C ILE A 54 -15.75 6.69 -11.01
N PHE A 55 -15.25 6.94 -9.82
CA PHE A 55 -13.99 7.61 -9.55
C PHE A 55 -13.03 6.62 -8.87
N HIS A 56 -11.79 6.54 -9.36
CA HIS A 56 -10.81 5.59 -8.82
C HIS A 56 -9.56 6.33 -8.34
N MET A 57 -9.20 6.13 -7.07
CA MET A 57 -7.95 6.60 -6.44
C MET A 57 -6.90 5.49 -6.46
N GLU A 58 -5.63 5.84 -6.49
CA GLU A 58 -4.47 4.95 -6.74
C GLU A 58 -4.45 4.34 -8.16
N ALA A 59 -5.10 4.98 -9.10
CA ALA A 59 -5.15 4.53 -10.47
C ALA A 59 -3.78 4.57 -11.17
N GLY A 60 -3.56 3.64 -12.08
CA GLY A 60 -2.37 3.61 -12.94
C GLY A 60 -1.13 2.98 -12.33
N ASN A 61 -1.16 2.52 -11.10
CA ASN A 61 -0.07 1.72 -10.54
C ASN A 61 0.11 0.45 -11.37
N ARG A 62 1.38 0.10 -11.72
CA ARG A 62 1.71 -1.11 -12.49
C ARG A 62 2.97 -1.75 -11.93
N CYS A 63 2.92 -3.06 -11.68
CA CYS A 63 4.11 -3.85 -11.39
C CYS A 63 4.49 -4.79 -12.54
N PHE A 64 3.65 -4.86 -13.60
CA PHE A 64 3.85 -5.69 -14.80
C PHE A 64 4.06 -7.18 -14.49
N ASP A 65 3.50 -7.65 -13.39
CA ASP A 65 3.58 -9.05 -12.95
C ASP A 65 2.17 -9.58 -12.65
N GLU A 66 1.60 -10.33 -13.58
CA GLU A 66 0.24 -10.87 -13.46
C GLU A 66 0.12 -12.03 -12.46
N ARG A 67 1.22 -12.48 -11.85
CA ARG A 67 1.17 -13.37 -10.68
C ARG A 67 0.64 -12.66 -9.44
N VAL A 68 0.68 -11.33 -9.43
CA VAL A 68 0.11 -10.48 -8.39
C VAL A 68 -1.38 -10.25 -8.70
N PRO A 69 -2.32 -10.78 -7.88
CA PRO A 69 -3.76 -10.66 -8.18
C PRO A 69 -4.24 -9.21 -8.32
N GLU A 70 -3.64 -8.29 -7.57
CA GLU A 70 -3.94 -6.87 -7.62
C GLU A 70 -3.60 -6.24 -8.98
N GLU A 71 -2.61 -6.78 -9.71
CA GLU A 71 -2.28 -6.28 -11.06
C GLU A 71 -3.43 -6.46 -12.04
N ILE A 72 -4.15 -7.58 -11.92
CA ILE A 72 -5.35 -7.85 -12.73
C ILE A 72 -6.49 -6.93 -12.31
N ASN A 73 -6.72 -6.83 -11.00
CA ASN A 73 -7.79 -6.01 -10.44
C ASN A 73 -7.65 -4.54 -10.86
N ARG A 74 -6.43 -3.96 -10.71
CA ARG A 74 -6.22 -2.52 -11.01
C ARG A 74 -6.44 -2.20 -12.48
N LYS A 75 -6.04 -3.08 -13.39
CA LYS A 75 -6.34 -2.93 -14.82
C LYS A 75 -7.85 -2.90 -15.07
N ILE A 76 -8.61 -3.81 -14.47
CA ILE A 76 -10.08 -3.84 -14.58
C ILE A 76 -10.69 -2.57 -14.01
N ILE A 77 -10.26 -2.14 -12.83
CA ILE A 77 -10.81 -0.97 -12.15
C ILE A 77 -10.51 0.29 -12.95
N ASP A 78 -9.24 0.50 -13.35
CA ASP A 78 -8.80 1.67 -14.11
C ASP A 78 -9.58 1.85 -15.42
N HIS A 79 -9.73 0.77 -16.19
CA HIS A 79 -10.44 0.80 -17.47
C HIS A 79 -11.97 0.85 -17.31
N THR A 80 -12.50 0.54 -16.13
CA THR A 80 -13.94 0.62 -15.85
C THR A 80 -14.31 1.98 -15.27
N ALA A 81 -13.41 2.64 -14.54
CA ALA A 81 -13.63 3.95 -13.95
C ALA A 81 -13.88 5.02 -15.02
N ASP A 82 -14.67 6.04 -14.67
CA ASP A 82 -14.94 7.18 -15.55
C ASP A 82 -13.86 8.27 -15.37
N ILE A 83 -13.34 8.42 -14.15
CA ILE A 83 -12.25 9.33 -13.80
C ILE A 83 -11.24 8.58 -12.92
N ASN A 84 -9.98 8.67 -13.30
CA ASN A 84 -8.85 8.07 -12.59
C ASN A 84 -8.00 9.14 -11.89
N PHE A 85 -7.72 8.95 -10.61
CA PHE A 85 -6.79 9.76 -9.83
C PHE A 85 -5.49 8.98 -9.64
N ALA A 86 -4.50 9.32 -10.46
CA ALA A 86 -3.15 8.75 -10.36
C ALA A 86 -2.38 9.42 -9.21
N LEU A 87 -1.57 8.65 -8.50
CA LEU A 87 -0.69 9.20 -7.46
C LEU A 87 0.48 9.98 -8.06
N THR A 88 0.98 9.55 -9.24
CA THR A 88 2.19 10.06 -9.85
C THR A 88 1.98 10.35 -11.34
N GLU A 89 2.82 11.21 -11.91
CA GLU A 89 2.82 11.43 -13.37
C GLU A 89 3.12 10.13 -14.13
N ARG A 90 4.00 9.28 -13.62
CA ARG A 90 4.29 7.96 -14.21
C ARG A 90 3.05 7.06 -14.26
N ALA A 91 2.27 7.01 -13.19
CA ALA A 91 1.03 6.25 -13.16
C ALA A 91 0.02 6.77 -14.21
N LYS A 92 -0.06 8.08 -14.39
CA LYS A 92 -0.84 8.70 -15.46
C LYS A 92 -0.33 8.32 -16.85
N GLU A 93 0.99 8.33 -17.06
CA GLU A 93 1.60 7.93 -18.33
C GLU A 93 1.22 6.50 -18.71
N TYR A 94 1.22 5.56 -17.74
CA TYR A 94 0.77 4.19 -17.98
C TYR A 94 -0.69 4.13 -18.43
N LEU A 95 -1.59 4.84 -17.74
CA LEU A 95 -3.01 4.87 -18.11
C LEU A 95 -3.23 5.43 -19.52
N VAL A 96 -2.54 6.51 -19.86
CA VAL A 96 -2.62 7.11 -21.20
C VAL A 96 -2.05 6.18 -22.26
N ALA A 97 -0.91 5.50 -21.98
CA ALA A 97 -0.33 4.51 -22.89
C ALA A 97 -1.24 3.30 -23.09
N GLU A 98 -2.06 2.94 -22.12
CA GLU A 98 -3.09 1.89 -22.20
C GLU A 98 -4.36 2.34 -22.93
N GLY A 99 -4.43 3.60 -23.40
CA GLY A 99 -5.53 4.14 -24.20
C GLY A 99 -6.62 4.86 -23.40
N ILE A 100 -6.43 5.11 -22.10
CA ILE A 100 -7.34 5.96 -21.34
C ILE A 100 -7.08 7.42 -21.71
N SER A 101 -8.16 8.16 -22.02
CA SER A 101 -8.04 9.56 -22.42
C SER A 101 -7.45 10.42 -21.30
N GLY A 102 -6.45 11.26 -21.61
CA GLY A 102 -5.74 12.07 -20.63
C GLY A 102 -6.60 13.07 -19.86
N ASP A 103 -7.76 13.50 -20.42
CA ASP A 103 -8.75 14.33 -19.74
C ASP A 103 -9.56 13.57 -18.67
N ARG A 104 -9.45 12.24 -18.64
CA ARG A 104 -10.05 11.35 -17.63
C ARG A 104 -9.04 10.90 -16.58
N VAL A 105 -7.81 11.38 -16.64
CA VAL A 105 -6.74 11.04 -15.71
C VAL A 105 -6.17 12.31 -15.06
N MET A 106 -6.32 12.40 -13.75
CA MET A 106 -5.81 13.52 -12.95
C MET A 106 -4.70 13.02 -12.02
N VAL A 107 -3.59 13.75 -11.94
CA VAL A 107 -2.57 13.49 -10.93
C VAL A 107 -2.98 14.18 -9.63
N SER A 108 -3.37 13.39 -8.64
CA SER A 108 -3.75 13.90 -7.31
C SER A 108 -2.54 14.15 -6.41
N GLY A 109 -1.47 13.41 -6.64
CA GLY A 109 -0.41 13.20 -5.68
C GLY A 109 -0.79 12.16 -4.63
N SER A 110 0.17 11.74 -3.81
CA SER A 110 -0.11 10.84 -2.70
C SER A 110 -0.85 11.56 -1.57
N HIS A 111 -1.88 10.90 -1.04
CA HIS A 111 -2.60 11.35 0.14
C HIS A 111 -1.86 11.06 1.45
N MET A 112 -0.76 10.30 1.39
CA MET A 112 -0.01 9.89 2.58
C MET A 112 0.54 11.09 3.34
N GLU A 113 1.01 12.15 2.63
CA GLU A 113 1.45 13.40 3.27
C GLU A 113 0.33 14.02 4.11
N GLU A 114 -0.86 14.19 3.55
CA GLU A 114 -2.02 14.75 4.24
C GLU A 114 -2.41 13.94 5.48
N VAL A 115 -2.39 12.60 5.38
CA VAL A 115 -2.69 11.69 6.49
C VAL A 115 -1.64 11.82 7.60
N LEU A 116 -0.35 11.82 7.24
CA LEU A 116 0.74 11.94 8.20
C LEU A 116 0.74 13.30 8.91
N GLU A 117 0.45 14.39 8.19
CA GLU A 117 0.33 15.74 8.76
C GLU A 117 -0.88 15.84 9.69
N PHE A 118 -2.03 15.33 9.28
CA PHE A 118 -3.25 15.36 10.09
C PHE A 118 -3.10 14.62 11.41
N TYR A 119 -2.42 13.49 11.42
CA TYR A 119 -2.19 12.66 12.59
C TYR A 119 -0.83 12.89 13.28
N ALA A 120 -0.06 13.92 12.85
CA ALA A 120 1.24 14.20 13.43
C ALA A 120 1.25 14.37 14.97
N PRO A 121 0.25 15.04 15.59
CA PRO A 121 0.19 15.12 17.05
C PRO A 121 0.05 13.76 17.74
N GLN A 122 -0.86 12.92 17.27
CA GLN A 122 -1.10 11.59 17.85
C GLN A 122 0.09 10.65 17.66
N ILE A 123 0.79 10.78 16.51
CA ILE A 123 2.04 10.03 16.24
C ILE A 123 3.13 10.48 17.22
N ALA A 124 3.23 11.78 17.50
CA ALA A 124 4.23 12.32 18.43
C ALA A 124 3.95 11.95 19.90
N GLU A 125 2.70 11.76 20.27
CA GLU A 125 2.28 11.33 21.62
C GLU A 125 2.49 9.83 21.86
N SER A 126 2.83 9.04 20.83
CA SER A 126 3.05 7.60 21.00
C SER A 126 4.22 7.31 21.94
N ASP A 127 3.95 6.54 22.98
CA ASP A 127 4.92 6.08 23.97
C ASP A 127 5.49 4.68 23.64
N ILE A 128 5.27 4.19 22.41
CA ILE A 128 5.57 2.81 22.01
C ILE A 128 7.03 2.43 22.24
N LEU A 129 7.98 3.36 22.05
CA LEU A 129 9.39 3.08 22.31
C LEU A 129 9.64 2.73 23.77
N ASN A 130 9.00 3.45 24.70
CA ASN A 130 9.10 3.18 26.13
C ASN A 130 8.43 1.85 26.49
N ARG A 131 7.21 1.60 25.97
CA ARG A 131 6.48 0.33 26.20
C ARG A 131 7.27 -0.89 25.76
N LEU A 132 8.05 -0.79 24.67
CA LEU A 132 8.86 -1.87 24.14
C LEU A 132 10.33 -1.82 24.62
N SER A 133 10.68 -0.87 25.47
CA SER A 133 12.06 -0.63 25.94
C SER A 133 13.04 -0.54 24.76
N LEU A 134 12.70 0.30 23.77
CA LEU A 134 13.49 0.55 22.57
C LEU A 134 14.22 1.88 22.67
N THR A 135 15.42 1.90 22.08
CA THR A 135 16.20 3.13 21.90
C THR A 135 16.22 3.49 20.41
N ALA A 136 15.97 4.74 20.09
CA ALA A 136 15.99 5.22 18.72
C ALA A 136 17.29 4.84 17.99
N ASN A 137 17.20 4.42 16.74
CA ASN A 137 18.30 3.93 15.89
C ASN A 137 19.02 2.66 16.42
N LYS A 138 18.44 1.95 17.40
CA LYS A 138 19.01 0.71 17.98
C LYS A 138 18.09 -0.51 17.78
N TYR A 139 17.16 -0.46 16.84
CA TYR A 139 16.29 -1.57 16.49
C TYR A 139 15.92 -1.53 15.01
N PHE A 140 15.48 -2.68 14.51
CA PHE A 140 14.85 -2.84 13.21
C PHE A 140 13.35 -3.06 13.39
N ILE A 141 12.55 -2.51 12.48
CA ILE A 141 11.13 -2.85 12.35
C ILE A 141 10.94 -3.67 11.07
N LEU A 142 10.27 -4.80 11.19
CA LEU A 142 9.99 -5.72 10.10
C LEU A 142 8.47 -5.87 9.93
N SER A 143 7.98 -5.85 8.69
CA SER A 143 6.58 -6.13 8.38
C SER A 143 6.49 -6.83 7.02
N LEU A 144 6.27 -8.15 7.04
CA LEU A 144 6.09 -8.96 5.84
C LEU A 144 4.77 -9.72 5.94
N HIS A 145 3.93 -9.57 4.93
CA HIS A 145 2.58 -10.14 4.91
C HIS A 145 2.11 -10.58 3.51
N ARG A 146 2.86 -10.25 2.45
CA ARG A 146 2.52 -10.67 1.09
C ARG A 146 2.67 -12.17 0.92
N GLU A 147 1.79 -12.75 0.10
CA GLU A 147 1.72 -14.20 -0.17
C GLU A 147 3.08 -14.77 -0.58
N GLU A 148 3.78 -14.08 -1.47
CA GLU A 148 5.11 -14.45 -1.96
C GLU A 148 6.15 -14.62 -0.84
N ASN A 149 6.01 -13.86 0.26
CA ASN A 149 6.95 -13.86 1.38
C ASN A 149 6.54 -14.77 2.55
N VAL A 150 5.25 -15.12 2.71
CA VAL A 150 4.78 -15.79 3.93
C VAL A 150 4.01 -17.09 3.72
N ASP A 151 3.59 -17.42 2.50
CA ASP A 151 2.73 -18.59 2.30
C ASP A 151 3.49 -19.92 2.26
N ARG A 152 4.75 -19.91 1.85
CA ARG A 152 5.56 -21.13 1.77
C ARG A 152 6.34 -21.37 3.06
N PRO A 153 6.39 -22.61 3.58
CA PRO A 153 7.15 -22.94 4.79
C PRO A 153 8.62 -22.51 4.75
N GLU A 154 9.27 -22.57 3.57
CA GLU A 154 10.66 -22.15 3.37
C GLU A 154 10.82 -20.65 3.62
N ARG A 155 9.86 -19.83 3.17
CA ARG A 155 9.87 -18.38 3.36
C ARG A 155 9.71 -17.98 4.83
N ILE A 156 8.86 -18.71 5.57
CA ILE A 156 8.71 -18.50 7.02
C ILE A 156 10.00 -18.83 7.76
N ARG A 157 10.71 -19.90 7.40
CA ARG A 157 12.02 -20.21 7.98
C ARG A 157 13.07 -19.17 7.61
N GLU A 158 13.06 -18.67 6.38
CA GLU A 158 13.94 -17.60 5.93
C GLU A 158 13.68 -16.30 6.69
N LEU A 159 12.41 -15.95 6.94
CA LEU A 159 12.03 -14.80 7.77
C LEU A 159 12.58 -14.94 9.21
N ALA A 160 12.39 -16.09 9.84
CA ALA A 160 12.92 -16.33 11.19
C ALA A 160 14.46 -16.31 11.21
N GLY A 161 15.10 -16.89 10.21
CA GLY A 161 16.56 -16.82 10.02
C GLY A 161 17.08 -15.40 9.83
N LEU A 162 16.37 -14.58 9.07
CA LEU A 162 16.67 -13.17 8.87
C LEU A 162 16.67 -12.39 10.19
N VAL A 163 15.66 -12.60 11.04
CA VAL A 163 15.55 -11.95 12.35
C VAL A 163 16.79 -12.21 13.19
N ASN A 164 17.21 -13.49 13.30
CA ASN A 164 18.39 -13.88 14.04
C ASN A 164 19.67 -13.25 13.45
N ALA A 165 19.83 -13.33 12.13
CA ALA A 165 21.00 -12.77 11.44
C ALA A 165 21.13 -11.24 11.62
N LEU A 166 20.02 -10.51 11.59
CA LEU A 166 19.99 -9.06 11.85
C LEU A 166 20.40 -8.76 13.30
N SER A 167 19.82 -9.47 14.26
CA SER A 167 20.14 -9.28 15.68
C SER A 167 21.63 -9.58 15.98
N GLU A 168 22.15 -10.65 15.42
CA GLU A 168 23.54 -11.05 15.61
C GLU A 168 24.53 -10.08 14.96
N LYS A 169 24.28 -9.70 13.70
CA LYS A 169 25.20 -8.85 12.94
C LYS A 169 25.24 -7.41 13.44
N PHE A 170 24.09 -6.82 13.70
CA PHE A 170 23.98 -5.40 14.04
C PHE A 170 23.92 -5.14 15.56
N LYS A 171 23.79 -6.17 16.38
CA LYS A 171 23.60 -6.05 17.85
C LYS A 171 22.43 -5.12 18.21
N CYS A 172 21.35 -5.22 17.46
CA CYS A 172 20.14 -4.42 17.58
C CYS A 172 18.94 -5.33 17.80
N LYS A 173 17.92 -4.85 18.53
CA LYS A 173 16.63 -5.54 18.61
C LYS A 173 15.96 -5.58 17.22
N VAL A 174 15.21 -6.64 16.97
CA VAL A 174 14.35 -6.77 15.79
C VAL A 174 12.91 -6.91 16.28
N ILE A 175 12.04 -6.05 15.81
CA ILE A 175 10.61 -6.07 16.10
C ILE A 175 9.88 -6.41 14.81
N VAL A 176 9.06 -7.45 14.83
CA VAL A 176 8.24 -7.85 13.69
C VAL A 176 6.79 -7.52 13.97
N SER A 177 6.21 -6.59 13.20
CA SER A 177 4.76 -6.36 13.17
C SER A 177 4.12 -7.51 12.40
N THR A 178 3.53 -8.45 13.12
CA THR A 178 3.14 -9.75 12.56
C THR A 178 1.66 -9.77 12.21
N HIS A 179 1.37 -9.75 10.91
CA HIS A 179 0.01 -9.91 10.42
C HIS A 179 -0.57 -11.27 10.87
N PRO A 180 -1.89 -11.39 11.17
CA PRO A 180 -2.52 -12.64 11.60
C PRO A 180 -2.20 -13.84 10.70
N ARG A 181 -2.18 -13.64 9.38
CA ARG A 181 -1.79 -14.68 8.40
C ARG A 181 -0.37 -15.19 8.64
N THR A 182 0.59 -14.30 8.85
CA THR A 182 2.00 -14.64 9.12
C THR A 182 2.14 -15.36 10.45
N ARG A 183 1.38 -14.93 11.48
CA ARG A 183 1.37 -15.56 12.80
C ARG A 183 0.96 -17.02 12.73
N VAL A 184 -0.16 -17.34 12.07
CA VAL A 184 -0.62 -18.73 11.88
C VAL A 184 0.46 -19.59 11.22
N ARG A 185 1.20 -19.04 10.25
CA ARG A 185 2.29 -19.75 9.56
C ARG A 185 3.51 -19.98 10.46
N LEU A 186 3.86 -19.01 11.29
CA LEU A 186 4.94 -19.16 12.29
C LEU A 186 4.60 -20.21 13.34
N GLU A 187 3.38 -20.17 13.88
CA GLU A 187 2.88 -21.13 14.87
C GLU A 187 2.90 -22.55 14.32
N ALA A 188 2.47 -22.74 13.08
CA ALA A 188 2.47 -24.05 12.41
C ALA A 188 3.89 -24.66 12.27
N GLN A 189 4.95 -23.85 12.39
CA GLN A 189 6.35 -24.29 12.34
C GLN A 189 7.08 -24.20 13.69
N GLY A 190 6.40 -23.82 14.77
CA GLY A 190 7.03 -23.66 16.09
C GLY A 190 8.07 -22.53 16.16
N LEU A 191 7.94 -21.50 15.28
CA LEU A 191 8.89 -20.40 15.15
C LEU A 191 8.37 -19.09 15.79
N GLN A 192 7.29 -19.12 16.54
CA GLN A 192 6.76 -17.97 17.24
C GLN A 192 7.64 -17.62 18.45
N ASP A 193 8.13 -16.38 18.46
CA ASP A 193 8.72 -15.73 19.62
C ASP A 193 7.94 -14.43 19.84
N ASN A 194 7.16 -14.36 20.93
CA ASN A 194 6.26 -13.25 21.18
C ASN A 194 6.99 -11.94 21.50
N ASP A 195 8.25 -11.99 21.90
CA ASP A 195 9.07 -10.80 22.14
C ASP A 195 9.59 -10.19 20.83
N VAL A 196 9.60 -10.99 19.76
CA VAL A 196 10.03 -10.60 18.41
C VAL A 196 8.84 -10.42 17.47
N PHE A 197 7.99 -11.45 17.37
CA PHE A 197 6.83 -11.49 16.48
C PHE A 197 5.59 -10.95 17.21
N MET A 198 5.46 -9.64 17.25
CA MET A 198 4.39 -8.95 17.97
C MET A 198 3.10 -8.87 17.15
N PRO A 199 1.93 -8.72 17.78
CA PRO A 199 0.70 -8.39 17.07
C PRO A 199 0.87 -7.12 16.23
N PRO A 200 0.05 -6.91 15.18
CA PRO A 200 0.09 -5.69 14.39
C PRO A 200 -0.08 -4.45 15.28
N PHE A 201 0.77 -3.46 15.06
CA PHE A 201 0.67 -2.17 15.74
C PHE A 201 -0.43 -1.31 15.11
N GLY A 202 -1.07 -0.48 15.92
CA GLY A 202 -1.92 0.59 15.41
C GLY A 202 -1.11 1.63 14.64
N PHE A 203 -1.79 2.40 13.78
CA PHE A 203 -1.16 3.33 12.85
C PHE A 203 -0.16 4.29 13.53
N PHE A 204 -0.55 4.94 14.63
CA PHE A 204 0.31 5.93 15.31
C PHE A 204 1.58 5.30 15.88
N ASP A 205 1.44 4.16 16.55
CA ASP A 205 2.56 3.41 17.10
C ASP A 205 3.48 2.89 15.99
N TYR A 206 2.92 2.39 14.90
CA TYR A 206 3.70 1.87 13.79
C TYR A 206 4.53 2.96 13.10
N ILE A 207 3.93 4.13 12.81
CA ILE A 207 4.66 5.28 12.25
C ILE A 207 5.73 5.78 13.23
N ALA A 208 5.44 5.85 14.53
CA ALA A 208 6.43 6.22 15.54
C ALA A 208 7.62 5.22 15.58
N LEU A 209 7.35 3.92 15.46
CA LEU A 209 8.38 2.89 15.34
C LEU A 209 9.22 3.06 14.08
N GLN A 210 8.60 3.28 12.91
CA GLN A 210 9.31 3.47 11.65
C GLN A 210 10.25 4.68 11.70
N LYS A 211 9.77 5.83 12.17
CA LYS A 211 10.56 7.08 12.28
C LYS A 211 11.82 6.94 13.13
N ASN A 212 11.80 6.07 14.11
CA ASN A 212 12.87 5.90 15.08
C ASN A 212 13.69 4.61 14.86
N ALA A 213 13.36 3.79 13.87
CA ALA A 213 14.08 2.57 13.54
C ALA A 213 15.46 2.88 12.93
N LYS A 214 16.42 1.97 13.13
CA LYS A 214 17.67 1.98 12.37
C LYS A 214 17.43 1.76 10.88
N CYS A 215 16.53 0.86 10.55
CA CYS A 215 16.03 0.61 9.21
C CYS A 215 14.68 -0.11 9.29
N VAL A 216 13.80 0.19 8.36
CA VAL A 216 12.51 -0.50 8.17
C VAL A 216 12.64 -1.50 7.04
N ILE A 217 12.18 -2.73 7.25
CA ILE A 217 12.13 -3.80 6.25
C ILE A 217 10.67 -4.17 6.03
N SER A 218 10.14 -3.93 4.84
CA SER A 218 8.70 -4.11 4.59
C SER A 218 8.41 -4.58 3.16
N ASP A 219 7.30 -5.29 2.98
CA ASP A 219 6.75 -5.60 1.66
C ASP A 219 5.48 -4.78 1.33
N SER A 220 5.14 -3.81 2.18
CA SER A 220 4.05 -2.87 1.92
C SER A 220 4.39 -1.93 0.77
N GLY A 221 3.38 -1.58 -0.07
CA GLY A 221 3.55 -0.57 -1.11
C GLY A 221 3.78 0.83 -0.53
N THR A 222 3.16 1.16 0.60
CA THR A 222 3.23 2.49 1.24
C THR A 222 4.60 2.82 1.84
N ILE A 223 5.49 1.81 2.01
CA ILE A 223 6.85 2.05 2.51
C ILE A 223 7.63 3.07 1.65
N SER A 224 7.32 3.11 0.35
CA SER A 224 7.91 4.05 -0.59
C SER A 224 7.61 5.50 -0.22
N GLU A 225 6.35 5.79 0.08
CA GLU A 225 5.88 7.11 0.46
C GLU A 225 6.29 7.44 1.90
N GLU A 226 6.06 6.53 2.83
CA GLU A 226 6.37 6.69 4.25
C GLU A 226 7.85 6.99 4.48
N SER A 227 8.76 6.23 3.84
CA SER A 227 10.20 6.43 3.99
C SER A 227 10.67 7.76 3.40
N ASN A 228 10.12 8.17 2.26
CA ASN A 228 10.45 9.44 1.63
C ASN A 228 9.93 10.65 2.43
N LEU A 229 8.67 10.60 2.84
CA LEU A 229 8.02 11.70 3.57
C LEU A 229 8.56 11.87 4.98
N LEU A 230 8.87 10.78 5.67
CA LEU A 230 9.32 10.78 7.06
C LEU A 230 10.85 10.71 7.22
N GLY A 231 11.59 10.41 6.15
CA GLY A 231 13.05 10.47 6.12
C GLY A 231 13.74 9.36 6.91
N PHE A 232 13.23 8.14 6.92
CA PHE A 232 13.87 7.00 7.56
C PHE A 232 14.41 5.98 6.54
N PRO A 233 15.54 5.29 6.83
CA PRO A 233 16.08 4.27 5.94
C PRO A 233 15.15 3.07 5.82
N ALA A 234 14.93 2.59 4.59
CA ALA A 234 14.07 1.45 4.34
C ALA A 234 14.61 0.52 3.26
N VAL A 235 14.20 -0.75 3.35
CA VAL A 235 14.42 -1.79 2.35
C VAL A 235 13.06 -2.45 2.06
N THR A 236 12.68 -2.53 0.79
CA THR A 236 11.48 -3.27 0.40
C THR A 236 11.83 -4.69 -0.03
N VAL A 237 11.07 -5.66 0.51
CA VAL A 237 11.30 -7.11 0.26
C VAL A 237 10.24 -7.61 -0.70
N ARG A 238 10.53 -7.50 -2.01
CA ARG A 238 9.57 -7.80 -3.07
C ARG A 238 10.29 -8.28 -4.33
N ASP A 239 9.58 -9.07 -5.13
CA ASP A 239 10.02 -9.48 -6.48
C ASP A 239 9.50 -8.52 -7.58
N ALA A 240 8.40 -7.80 -7.30
CA ALA A 240 7.81 -6.80 -8.18
C ALA A 240 7.27 -5.61 -7.37
N HIS A 241 7.27 -4.41 -7.97
CA HIS A 241 6.91 -3.19 -7.27
C HIS A 241 6.15 -2.22 -8.19
N GLU A 242 5.08 -1.64 -7.65
CA GLU A 242 4.20 -0.72 -8.38
C GLU A 242 4.48 0.77 -8.15
N ARG A 243 5.48 1.13 -7.33
CA ARG A 243 5.84 2.52 -6.96
C ARG A 243 7.34 2.75 -7.11
N PRO A 244 7.87 2.81 -8.34
CA PRO A 244 9.31 2.87 -8.59
C PRO A 244 9.93 4.24 -8.32
N GLU A 245 9.16 5.30 -8.13
CA GLU A 245 9.63 6.69 -8.06
C GLU A 245 10.69 6.89 -6.98
N ILE A 246 10.50 6.29 -5.80
CA ILE A 246 11.48 6.39 -4.70
C ILE A 246 12.79 5.63 -5.02
N MET A 247 12.71 4.55 -5.80
CA MET A 247 13.91 3.82 -6.23
C MET A 247 14.68 4.64 -7.26
N ASP A 248 13.99 5.28 -8.20
CA ASP A 248 14.60 6.20 -9.18
C ASP A 248 15.26 7.40 -8.51
N ALA A 249 14.67 7.89 -7.41
CA ALA A 249 15.26 8.94 -6.56
C ALA A 249 16.42 8.45 -5.68
N GLY A 250 16.72 7.13 -5.66
CA GLY A 250 17.78 6.55 -4.84
C GLY A 250 17.46 6.45 -3.34
N GLY A 251 16.18 6.46 -2.96
CA GLY A 251 15.75 6.46 -1.55
C GLY A 251 15.32 5.10 -1.00
N LEU A 252 15.15 4.10 -1.85
CA LEU A 252 14.71 2.76 -1.45
C LEU A 252 15.46 1.69 -2.24
N VAL A 253 15.80 0.58 -1.59
CA VAL A 253 16.37 -0.60 -2.24
C VAL A 253 15.37 -1.75 -2.19
N MET A 254 15.08 -2.33 -3.35
CA MET A 254 14.25 -3.53 -3.48
C MET A 254 15.13 -4.77 -3.58
N VAL A 255 14.81 -5.78 -2.77
CA VAL A 255 15.51 -7.08 -2.76
C VAL A 255 14.52 -8.23 -2.54
N PRO A 256 14.79 -9.43 -3.05
CA PRO A 256 14.01 -10.61 -2.70
C PRO A 256 14.23 -11.00 -1.22
N LEU A 257 13.32 -11.82 -0.67
CA LEU A 257 13.48 -12.39 0.67
C LEU A 257 14.65 -13.38 0.69
N LYS A 258 15.86 -12.83 0.82
CA LYS A 258 17.14 -13.53 1.02
C LYS A 258 17.98 -12.78 2.01
N THR A 259 18.38 -13.46 3.08
CA THR A 259 19.06 -12.86 4.23
C THR A 259 20.30 -12.05 3.82
N ASP A 260 21.18 -12.59 2.97
CA ASP A 260 22.39 -11.92 2.49
C ASP A 260 22.09 -10.64 1.70
N LYS A 261 21.07 -10.68 0.84
CA LYS A 261 20.65 -9.52 0.03
C LYS A 261 20.06 -8.41 0.89
N ILE A 262 19.21 -8.77 1.85
CA ILE A 262 18.60 -7.81 2.78
C ILE A 262 19.67 -7.15 3.66
N ILE A 263 20.61 -7.93 4.19
CA ILE A 263 21.69 -7.42 5.01
C ILE A 263 22.57 -6.43 4.22
N ASN A 264 22.95 -6.78 2.99
CA ASN A 264 23.73 -5.89 2.12
C ASN A 264 22.97 -4.60 1.81
N ALA A 265 21.67 -4.68 1.50
CA ALA A 265 20.83 -3.52 1.27
C ALA A 265 20.77 -2.61 2.51
N ILE A 266 20.57 -3.18 3.70
CA ILE A 266 20.58 -2.42 4.97
C ILE A 266 21.92 -1.69 5.18
N GLU A 267 23.04 -2.33 4.92
CA GLU A 267 24.36 -1.69 5.04
C GLU A 267 24.49 -0.49 4.10
N VAL A 268 23.94 -0.56 2.90
CA VAL A 268 23.96 0.55 1.93
C VAL A 268 23.04 1.67 2.41
N VAL A 269 21.75 1.40 2.64
CA VAL A 269 20.76 2.45 2.95
C VAL A 269 21.02 3.12 4.31
N THR A 270 21.66 2.42 5.27
CA THR A 270 22.01 3.02 6.56
C THR A 270 23.31 3.84 6.55
N LYS A 271 24.17 3.64 5.55
CA LYS A 271 25.39 4.45 5.34
C LYS A 271 25.09 5.71 4.53
N LEU A 272 24.17 5.60 3.57
CA LEU A 272 23.74 6.71 2.71
C LEU A 272 22.54 7.37 3.40
N SER A 273 22.66 8.66 3.72
CA SER A 273 21.53 9.37 4.34
C SER A 273 20.41 9.58 3.35
N ILE A 274 19.21 9.08 3.64
CA ILE A 274 18.00 9.34 2.85
C ILE A 274 17.67 10.86 2.77
N LYS A 275 18.19 11.66 3.69
CA LYS A 275 18.01 13.12 3.67
C LYS A 275 18.75 13.82 2.53
N ASN A 276 19.64 13.11 1.84
CA ASN A 276 20.42 13.62 0.73
C ASN A 276 19.87 13.21 -0.65
N ILE A 277 18.70 12.61 -0.70
CA ILE A 277 18.02 12.29 -1.96
C ILE A 277 17.09 13.42 -2.36
N ASP A 278 16.83 13.54 -3.66
CA ASP A 278 15.81 14.44 -4.16
C ASP A 278 14.41 13.98 -3.68
N PRO A 279 13.57 14.91 -3.19
CA PRO A 279 12.23 14.54 -2.79
C PRO A 279 11.43 14.08 -4.01
N VAL A 280 10.69 12.98 -3.85
CA VAL A 280 9.71 12.56 -4.85
C VAL A 280 8.51 13.50 -4.75
N LEU A 281 8.43 14.47 -5.70
CA LEU A 281 7.43 15.53 -5.65
C LEU A 281 6.00 14.98 -5.71
N ASP A 282 5.77 13.91 -6.44
CA ASP A 282 4.46 13.27 -6.55
C ASP A 282 3.96 12.69 -5.20
N TYR A 283 4.88 12.41 -4.26
CA TYR A 283 4.47 11.98 -2.91
C TYR A 283 4.01 13.15 -2.03
N ARG A 284 4.23 14.38 -2.48
CA ARG A 284 3.80 15.60 -1.80
C ARG A 284 2.51 16.13 -2.43
N GLY A 285 1.43 15.39 -2.19
CA GLY A 285 0.12 15.71 -2.78
C GLY A 285 -0.57 16.94 -2.18
N GLY A 286 -0.14 17.41 -1.01
CA GLY A 286 -0.83 18.47 -0.27
C GLY A 286 -2.26 18.06 0.11
N GLN A 287 -3.25 18.93 -0.12
CA GLN A 287 -4.65 18.65 0.22
C GLN A 287 -5.33 17.75 -0.84
N VAL A 288 -4.95 16.49 -0.89
CA VAL A 288 -5.47 15.49 -1.84
C VAL A 288 -6.96 15.26 -1.64
N SER A 289 -7.42 15.17 -0.40
CA SER A 289 -8.84 15.00 -0.06
C SER A 289 -9.71 16.08 -0.72
N ARG A 290 -9.26 17.33 -0.66
CA ARG A 290 -9.95 18.46 -1.31
C ARG A 290 -9.93 18.36 -2.82
N LYS A 291 -8.80 17.99 -3.43
CA LYS A 291 -8.69 17.80 -4.88
C LYS A 291 -9.70 16.74 -5.36
N ILE A 292 -9.74 15.59 -4.67
CA ILE A 292 -10.66 14.50 -4.99
C ILE A 292 -12.11 14.95 -4.86
N LEU A 293 -12.48 15.55 -3.73
CA LEU A 293 -13.85 16.02 -3.50
C LEU A 293 -14.33 16.99 -4.58
N TYR A 294 -13.51 18.00 -4.91
CA TYR A 294 -13.88 18.99 -5.92
C TYR A 294 -13.97 18.37 -7.31
N SER A 295 -13.08 17.44 -7.64
CA SER A 295 -13.14 16.72 -8.90
C SER A 295 -14.38 15.85 -8.99
N VAL A 296 -14.72 15.09 -7.96
CA VAL A 296 -15.94 14.28 -7.92
C VAL A 296 -17.16 15.15 -8.17
N MET A 297 -17.30 16.25 -7.42
CA MET A 297 -18.44 17.18 -7.58
C MET A 297 -18.51 17.80 -8.99
N SER A 298 -17.36 18.09 -9.60
CA SER A 298 -17.31 18.73 -10.93
C SER A 298 -17.60 17.76 -12.08
N TYR A 299 -17.24 16.49 -11.91
CA TYR A 299 -17.25 15.52 -13.01
C TYR A 299 -18.48 14.60 -13.03
N ILE A 300 -19.32 14.54 -11.99
CA ILE A 300 -20.53 13.71 -11.95
C ILE A 300 -21.44 14.05 -13.15
N ASP A 301 -21.79 15.33 -13.35
CA ASP A 301 -22.66 15.76 -14.43
C ASP A 301 -22.02 15.58 -15.80
N LEU A 302 -20.71 15.80 -15.91
CA LEU A 302 -19.96 15.55 -17.14
C LEU A 302 -20.06 14.08 -17.55
N VAL A 303 -19.80 13.14 -16.62
CA VAL A 303 -19.89 11.70 -16.87
C VAL A 303 -21.31 11.29 -17.22
N ASN A 304 -22.32 11.80 -16.51
CA ASN A 304 -23.72 11.51 -16.80
C ASN A 304 -24.11 11.98 -18.21
N ARG A 305 -23.65 13.16 -18.63
CA ARG A 305 -23.96 13.74 -19.94
C ARG A 305 -23.20 13.05 -21.08
N GLU A 306 -21.88 12.86 -20.93
CA GLU A 306 -21.03 12.40 -22.02
C GLU A 306 -20.96 10.88 -22.13
N THR A 307 -20.78 10.19 -21.01
CA THR A 307 -20.65 8.73 -20.98
C THR A 307 -22.02 8.06 -21.08
N TRP A 308 -22.97 8.51 -20.25
CA TRP A 308 -24.27 7.85 -20.11
C TRP A 308 -25.38 8.49 -20.93
N ARG A 309 -25.12 9.67 -21.50
CA ARG A 309 -26.10 10.46 -22.27
C ARG A 309 -27.46 10.56 -21.55
N LYS A 310 -27.43 10.68 -20.23
CA LYS A 310 -28.60 10.92 -19.43
C LYS A 310 -29.15 12.30 -19.79
N ARG A 311 -30.48 12.38 -20.11
CA ARG A 311 -31.15 13.67 -20.28
C ARG A 311 -31.25 14.34 -18.91
N GLN A 312 -30.92 15.62 -18.87
CA GLN A 312 -31.14 16.46 -17.68
C GLN A 312 -32.65 16.64 -17.47
#